data_a19ff13282d962b8cb0b8bddbb1988f1
#
_entry.id   a19ff13282d962b8cb0b8bddbb1988f1
#
_cell.length_a   1.000
_cell.length_b   1.000
_cell.length_c   1.000
_cell.angle_alpha   90.00
_cell.angle_beta   90.00
_cell.angle_gamma   90.00
#
_symmetry.space_group_name_H-M   'P 1'
#
loop_
_entity.id
_entity.type
_entity.pdbx_description
1 polymer ?
#
loop_
_entity_poly.entity_id
_entity_poly.type
_entity_poly.pdbx_seq_one_letter_code
_entity_poly.pdbx_strand_id
1 'polypeptide(L)'
;LHGYFDTMLLKDIAEHYRISNISILRYFVKRIMENLSKPTSINSLYNDIKSQGIKISKDDLYQWANYVCNIFLFIRIPKYDRSLSKEQKSLNKYYCIDNGLRSAVLLPQSNDEGKYLENNVFLHLNRNMQIGDKITYFQGNNECDFVIQRMDVVIQLIQVCWDISEHDTLKREVKGLLEASKV
;
A
#
# COMPACT_ATOMS: atom_id res chain seq x y z
N LEU A 1 -10.47 -8.96 -16.52
CA LEU A 1 -9.75 -8.63 -15.31
C LEU A 1 -10.38 -9.29 -14.06
N HIS A 2 -11.73 -9.34 -13.95
CA HIS A 2 -12.41 -9.99 -12.82
C HIS A 2 -12.04 -11.48 -12.69
N GLY A 3 -12.11 -12.24 -13.77
CA GLY A 3 -11.72 -13.65 -13.79
C GLY A 3 -10.23 -13.87 -13.47
N TYR A 4 -9.36 -12.94 -13.88
CA TYR A 4 -7.94 -12.98 -13.54
C TYR A 4 -7.72 -12.77 -12.03
N PHE A 5 -8.40 -11.79 -11.45
CA PHE A 5 -8.37 -11.57 -9.99
C PHE A 5 -8.85 -12.80 -9.21
N ASP A 6 -9.94 -13.42 -9.65
CA ASP A 6 -10.45 -14.65 -9.01
C ASP A 6 -9.44 -15.81 -9.13
N THR A 7 -8.77 -15.95 -10.27
CA THR A 7 -7.72 -16.95 -10.45
C THR A 7 -6.56 -16.73 -9.49
N MET A 8 -6.07 -15.49 -9.35
CA MET A 8 -5.02 -15.15 -8.38
C MET A 8 -5.42 -15.50 -6.95
N LEU A 9 -6.65 -15.14 -6.54
CA LEU A 9 -7.12 -15.44 -5.19
C LEU A 9 -7.28 -16.95 -4.95
N LEU A 10 -7.86 -17.67 -5.90
CA LEU A 10 -8.21 -19.09 -5.71
C LEU A 10 -6.99 -19.99 -5.88
N LYS A 11 -6.27 -19.87 -7.00
CA LYS A 11 -5.15 -20.76 -7.33
C LYS A 11 -3.87 -20.35 -6.64
N ASP A 12 -3.50 -19.07 -6.75
CA ASP A 12 -2.19 -18.62 -6.32
C ASP A 12 -2.13 -18.37 -4.80
N ILE A 13 -3.28 -18.12 -4.15
CA ILE A 13 -3.33 -17.95 -2.69
C ILE A 13 -4.07 -19.10 -2.01
N ALA A 14 -5.38 -19.25 -2.26
CA ALA A 14 -6.20 -20.14 -1.45
C ALA A 14 -5.79 -21.60 -1.57
N GLU A 15 -5.56 -22.11 -2.77
CA GLU A 15 -5.10 -23.48 -3.01
C GLU A 15 -3.65 -23.66 -2.53
N HIS A 16 -2.75 -22.76 -2.91
CA HIS A 16 -1.33 -22.85 -2.58
C HIS A 16 -1.07 -22.83 -1.07
N TYR A 17 -1.73 -21.93 -0.34
CA TYR A 17 -1.56 -21.79 1.12
C TYR A 17 -2.64 -22.51 1.93
N ARG A 18 -3.50 -23.32 1.28
CA ARG A 18 -4.57 -24.11 1.91
C ARG A 18 -5.54 -23.27 2.75
N ILE A 19 -5.91 -22.11 2.25
CA ILE A 19 -6.89 -21.23 2.91
C ILE A 19 -8.30 -21.72 2.59
N SER A 20 -9.04 -22.15 3.61
CA SER A 20 -10.40 -22.66 3.46
C SER A 20 -11.45 -21.55 3.35
N ASN A 21 -11.22 -20.39 3.98
CA ASN A 21 -12.20 -19.32 4.02
C ASN A 21 -11.94 -18.24 2.95
N ILE A 22 -12.32 -18.59 1.71
CA ILE A 22 -12.10 -17.73 0.53
C ILE A 22 -12.87 -16.41 0.63
N SER A 23 -14.06 -16.41 1.26
CA SER A 23 -14.87 -15.20 1.40
C SER A 23 -14.17 -14.15 2.29
N ILE A 24 -13.56 -14.59 3.38
CA ILE A 24 -12.79 -13.69 4.26
C ILE A 24 -11.52 -13.23 3.57
N LEU A 25 -10.81 -14.11 2.85
CA LEU A 25 -9.65 -13.73 2.06
C LEU A 25 -9.99 -12.65 1.04
N ARG A 26 -11.10 -12.83 0.30
CA ARG A 26 -11.60 -11.85 -0.66
C ARG A 26 -11.92 -10.50 0.01
N TYR A 27 -12.59 -10.53 1.16
CA TYR A 27 -12.89 -9.33 1.94
C TYR A 27 -11.60 -8.62 2.38
N PHE A 28 -10.64 -9.36 2.93
CA PHE A 28 -9.34 -8.83 3.34
C PHE A 28 -8.61 -8.13 2.18
N VAL A 29 -8.54 -8.77 1.00
CA VAL A 29 -7.90 -8.19 -0.18
C VAL A 29 -8.62 -6.93 -0.65
N LYS A 30 -9.97 -6.93 -0.67
CA LYS A 30 -10.75 -5.73 -0.98
C LYS A 30 -10.46 -4.58 -0.02
N ARG A 31 -10.35 -4.85 1.28
CA ARG A 31 -10.01 -3.84 2.29
C ARG A 31 -8.61 -3.23 2.06
N ILE A 32 -7.63 -4.03 1.65
CA ILE A 32 -6.32 -3.50 1.24
C ILE A 32 -6.46 -2.61 -0.01
N MET A 33 -7.24 -3.03 -1.02
CA MET A 33 -7.49 -2.23 -2.22
C MET A 33 -8.21 -0.90 -1.93
N GLU A 34 -9.14 -0.87 -0.98
CA GLU A 34 -9.80 0.37 -0.54
C GLU A 34 -8.83 1.33 0.13
N ASN A 35 -7.86 0.79 0.89
CA ASN A 35 -6.82 1.53 1.58
C ASN A 35 -5.54 1.74 0.74
N LEU A 36 -5.61 1.54 -0.57
CA LEU A 36 -4.47 1.73 -1.47
C LEU A 36 -3.81 3.09 -1.21
N SER A 37 -2.48 3.13 -1.22
CA SER A 37 -1.65 4.32 -0.92
C SER A 37 -1.74 4.88 0.51
N LYS A 38 -2.52 4.27 1.40
CA LYS A 38 -2.62 4.72 2.80
C LYS A 38 -1.88 3.78 3.74
N PRO A 39 -1.27 4.31 4.83
CA PRO A 39 -0.72 3.47 5.87
C PRO A 39 -1.78 2.51 6.40
N THR A 40 -1.53 1.21 6.28
CA THR A 40 -2.52 0.16 6.56
C THR A 40 -2.10 -0.66 7.78
N SER A 41 -2.97 -0.70 8.78
CA SER A 41 -2.81 -1.52 9.98
C SER A 41 -3.53 -2.85 9.83
N ILE A 42 -2.78 -3.95 9.74
CA ILE A 42 -3.36 -5.30 9.74
C ILE A 42 -4.12 -5.57 11.05
N ASN A 43 -3.67 -4.99 12.17
CA ASN A 43 -4.38 -5.08 13.43
C ASN A 43 -5.75 -4.39 13.39
N SER A 44 -5.87 -3.24 12.73
CA SER A 44 -7.15 -2.57 12.53
C SER A 44 -8.08 -3.39 11.65
N LEU A 45 -7.56 -3.98 10.56
CA LEU A 45 -8.33 -4.89 9.69
C LEU A 45 -8.81 -6.13 10.44
N TYR A 46 -7.96 -6.69 11.33
CA TYR A 46 -8.37 -7.79 12.20
C TYR A 46 -9.54 -7.41 13.10
N ASN A 47 -9.46 -6.26 13.77
CA ASN A 47 -10.54 -5.80 14.65
C ASN A 47 -11.85 -5.55 13.89
N ASP A 48 -11.77 -5.00 12.67
CA ASP A 48 -12.89 -4.77 11.78
C ASP A 48 -13.57 -6.10 11.38
N ILE A 49 -12.79 -7.08 10.94
CA ILE A 49 -13.29 -8.42 10.59
C ILE A 49 -13.92 -9.12 11.82
N LYS A 50 -13.25 -9.02 12.96
CA LYS A 50 -13.72 -9.64 14.20
C LYS A 50 -15.03 -9.03 14.70
N SER A 51 -15.21 -7.70 14.53
CA SER A 51 -16.45 -7.01 14.93
C SER A 51 -17.68 -7.48 14.15
N GLN A 52 -17.49 -8.08 12.98
CA GLN A 52 -18.53 -8.69 12.15
C GLN A 52 -18.85 -10.14 12.58
N GLY A 53 -18.30 -10.61 13.71
CA GLY A 53 -18.52 -11.97 14.21
C GLY A 53 -17.72 -13.05 13.49
N ILE A 54 -16.79 -12.67 12.62
CA ILE A 54 -15.97 -13.59 11.81
C ILE A 54 -14.82 -14.12 12.67
N LYS A 55 -14.68 -15.45 12.72
CA LYS A 55 -13.59 -16.12 13.43
C LYS A 55 -12.37 -16.24 12.51
N ILE A 56 -11.33 -15.49 12.81
CA ILE A 56 -10.02 -15.55 12.16
C ILE A 56 -8.95 -15.22 13.19
N SER A 57 -7.74 -15.77 13.06
CA SER A 57 -6.62 -15.37 13.89
C SER A 57 -5.96 -14.11 13.33
N LYS A 58 -5.33 -13.34 14.20
CA LYS A 58 -4.54 -12.18 13.80
C LYS A 58 -3.33 -12.59 12.96
N ASP A 59 -2.71 -13.72 13.32
CA ASP A 59 -1.54 -14.25 12.62
C ASP A 59 -1.88 -14.67 11.18
N ASP A 60 -3.07 -15.22 10.94
CA ASP A 60 -3.54 -15.53 9.59
C ASP A 60 -3.56 -14.27 8.72
N LEU A 61 -4.07 -13.14 9.23
CA LEU A 61 -4.12 -11.90 8.44
C LEU A 61 -2.72 -11.34 8.14
N TYR A 62 -1.77 -11.45 9.07
CA TYR A 62 -0.38 -11.10 8.81
C TYR A 62 0.26 -12.00 7.75
N GLN A 63 -0.04 -13.30 7.79
CA GLN A 63 0.41 -14.23 6.75
C GLN A 63 -0.24 -13.89 5.40
N TRP A 64 -1.54 -13.62 5.36
CA TRP A 64 -2.23 -13.26 4.12
C TRP A 64 -1.68 -11.96 3.52
N ALA A 65 -1.30 -10.98 4.36
CA ALA A 65 -0.61 -9.77 3.89
C ALA A 65 0.74 -10.09 3.21
N ASN A 66 1.44 -11.15 3.65
CA ASN A 66 2.64 -11.64 2.95
C ASN A 66 2.27 -12.38 1.66
N TYR A 67 1.24 -13.23 1.68
CA TYR A 67 0.84 -14.02 0.50
C TYR A 67 0.43 -13.14 -0.67
N VAL A 68 -0.36 -12.09 -0.42
CA VAL A 68 -0.77 -11.15 -1.48
C VAL A 68 0.41 -10.37 -2.08
N CYS A 69 1.49 -10.19 -1.31
CA CYS A 69 2.73 -9.60 -1.83
C CYS A 69 3.58 -10.64 -2.57
N ASN A 70 3.63 -11.90 -2.12
CA ASN A 70 4.40 -12.96 -2.75
C ASN A 70 3.92 -13.29 -4.17
N ILE A 71 2.62 -13.17 -4.41
CA ILE A 71 2.03 -13.34 -5.76
C ILE A 71 2.04 -12.04 -6.59
N PHE A 72 2.68 -11.00 -6.11
CA PHE A 72 2.75 -9.68 -6.74
C PHE A 72 1.39 -8.99 -6.97
N LEU A 73 0.31 -9.38 -6.26
CA LEU A 73 -0.93 -8.63 -6.32
C LEU A 73 -0.75 -7.24 -5.72
N PHE A 74 0.04 -7.16 -4.64
CA PHE A 74 0.46 -5.90 -4.04
C PHE A 74 1.96 -5.85 -3.84
N ILE A 75 2.48 -4.64 -3.90
CA ILE A 75 3.83 -4.30 -3.42
C ILE A 75 3.63 -3.40 -2.21
N ARG A 76 4.38 -3.64 -1.14
CA ARG A 76 4.30 -2.82 0.08
C ARG A 76 5.58 -2.03 0.29
N ILE A 77 5.46 -0.81 0.77
CA ILE A 77 6.58 0.01 1.20
C ILE A 77 6.42 0.38 2.68
N PRO A 78 7.50 0.33 3.46
CA PRO A 78 7.48 0.72 4.86
C PRO A 78 7.54 2.24 5.01
N LYS A 79 7.22 2.73 6.22
CA LYS A 79 7.54 4.09 6.61
C LYS A 79 9.05 4.26 6.73
N TYR A 80 9.58 5.37 6.22
CA TYR A 80 10.98 5.73 6.41
C TYR A 80 11.32 5.89 7.89
N ASP A 81 12.37 5.25 8.34
CA ASP A 81 13.01 5.50 9.64
C ASP A 81 14.51 5.20 9.51
N ARG A 82 15.36 5.99 10.16
CA ARG A 82 16.81 5.71 10.22
C ARG A 82 17.12 4.41 10.95
N SER A 83 16.23 3.97 11.83
CA SER A 83 16.34 2.70 12.54
C SER A 83 15.61 1.59 11.77
N LEU A 84 16.34 0.60 11.28
CA LEU A 84 15.76 -0.58 10.60
C LEU A 84 14.70 -1.28 11.46
N SER A 85 14.91 -1.36 12.80
CA SER A 85 13.95 -1.99 13.71
C SER A 85 12.63 -1.22 13.78
N LYS A 86 12.66 0.12 13.75
CA LYS A 86 11.45 0.95 13.74
C LYS A 86 10.76 0.88 12.38
N GLU A 87 11.53 0.91 11.29
CA GLU A 87 11.02 0.78 9.94
C GLU A 87 10.26 -0.54 9.78
N GLN A 88 10.83 -1.68 10.20
CA GLN A 88 10.20 -2.99 10.11
C GLN A 88 8.89 -3.11 10.92
N LYS A 89 8.76 -2.36 12.00
CA LYS A 89 7.55 -2.32 12.85
C LYS A 89 6.53 -1.28 12.38
N SER A 90 6.87 -0.48 11.41
CA SER A 90 6.01 0.58 10.90
C SER A 90 4.81 0.04 10.11
N LEU A 91 3.79 0.87 9.95
CA LEU A 91 2.70 0.57 9.03
C LEU A 91 3.23 0.60 7.60
N ASN A 92 2.73 -0.30 6.76
CA ASN A 92 3.06 -0.31 5.35
C ASN A 92 1.97 0.39 4.53
N LYS A 93 2.37 1.11 3.47
CA LYS A 93 1.49 1.43 2.35
C LYS A 93 1.51 0.27 1.35
N TYR A 94 0.36 -0.02 0.75
CA TYR A 94 0.22 -1.05 -0.28
C TYR A 94 -0.11 -0.41 -1.62
N TYR A 95 0.51 -0.92 -2.67
CA TYR A 95 0.31 -0.50 -4.06
C TYR A 95 -0.07 -1.71 -4.90
N CYS A 96 -1.11 -1.59 -5.72
CA CYS A 96 -1.56 -2.65 -6.59
C CYS A 96 -0.70 -2.71 -7.85
N ILE A 97 -0.38 -3.92 -8.33
CA ILE A 97 0.40 -4.10 -9.56
C ILE A 97 -0.29 -3.51 -10.80
N ASP A 98 -1.61 -3.38 -10.77
CA ASP A 98 -2.43 -2.87 -11.87
C ASP A 98 -3.69 -2.19 -11.33
N ASN A 99 -3.89 -0.91 -11.69
CA ASN A 99 -5.10 -0.16 -11.35
C ASN A 99 -6.37 -0.77 -11.95
N GLY A 100 -6.27 -1.45 -13.08
CA GLY A 100 -7.38 -2.15 -13.70
C GLY A 100 -7.90 -3.32 -12.85
N LEU A 101 -7.04 -4.00 -12.09
CA LEU A 101 -7.48 -5.02 -11.13
C LEU A 101 -8.33 -4.40 -10.02
N ARG A 102 -7.89 -3.26 -9.48
CA ARG A 102 -8.67 -2.53 -8.46
C ARG A 102 -10.04 -2.10 -9.00
N SER A 103 -10.07 -1.50 -10.18
CA SER A 103 -11.32 -1.04 -10.84
C SER A 103 -12.28 -2.18 -11.19
N ALA A 104 -11.75 -3.38 -11.46
CA ALA A 104 -12.58 -4.56 -11.71
C ALA A 104 -13.22 -5.11 -10.42
N VAL A 105 -12.64 -4.86 -9.25
CA VAL A 105 -13.03 -5.49 -7.97
C VAL A 105 -13.83 -4.56 -7.08
N LEU A 106 -13.54 -3.26 -7.15
CA LEU A 106 -14.19 -2.23 -6.35
C LEU A 106 -15.01 -1.28 -7.24
N LEU A 107 -16.14 -0.85 -6.70
CA LEU A 107 -16.90 0.23 -7.32
C LEU A 107 -16.11 1.55 -7.23
N PRO A 108 -16.09 2.36 -8.29
CA PRO A 108 -15.44 3.67 -8.28
C PRO A 108 -16.00 4.56 -7.17
N GLN A 109 -15.12 5.27 -6.47
CA GLN A 109 -15.48 6.28 -5.48
C GLN A 109 -14.99 7.65 -5.95
N SER A 110 -15.65 8.71 -5.51
CA SER A 110 -15.40 10.11 -5.95
C SER A 110 -13.98 10.64 -5.67
N ASN A 111 -13.16 9.95 -4.91
CA ASN A 111 -11.81 10.38 -4.53
C ASN A 111 -10.74 9.34 -4.90
N ASP A 112 -10.99 8.54 -5.93
CA ASP A 112 -10.07 7.47 -6.33
C ASP A 112 -8.97 7.94 -7.29
N GLU A 113 -9.14 9.10 -7.95
CA GLU A 113 -8.17 9.65 -8.90
C GLU A 113 -6.79 9.83 -8.26
N GLY A 114 -6.73 10.40 -7.07
CA GLY A 114 -5.47 10.58 -6.33
C GLY A 114 -4.78 9.26 -6.05
N LYS A 115 -5.54 8.23 -5.61
CA LYS A 115 -4.98 6.90 -5.34
C LYS A 115 -4.47 6.22 -6.62
N TYR A 116 -5.19 6.36 -7.73
CA TYR A 116 -4.76 5.81 -9.02
C TYR A 116 -3.51 6.51 -9.54
N LEU A 117 -3.43 7.85 -9.38
CA LEU A 117 -2.24 8.60 -9.77
C LEU A 117 -1.04 8.18 -8.92
N GLU A 118 -1.18 8.13 -7.61
CA GLU A 118 -0.11 7.73 -6.69
C GLU A 118 0.35 6.29 -6.97
N ASN A 119 -0.58 5.36 -7.23
CA ASN A 119 -0.25 3.99 -7.61
C ASN A 119 0.52 3.95 -8.96
N ASN A 120 0.13 4.76 -9.95
CA ASN A 120 0.85 4.83 -11.23
C ASN A 120 2.27 5.38 -11.05
N VAL A 121 2.43 6.44 -10.24
CA VAL A 121 3.74 6.99 -9.92
C VAL A 121 4.59 5.92 -9.22
N PHE A 122 4.04 5.22 -8.22
CA PHE A 122 4.72 4.12 -7.56
C PHE A 122 5.18 3.05 -8.55
N LEU A 123 4.30 2.59 -9.44
CA LEU A 123 4.65 1.56 -10.43
C LEU A 123 5.76 2.03 -11.38
N HIS A 124 5.74 3.30 -11.78
CA HIS A 124 6.81 3.89 -12.58
C HIS A 124 8.13 3.89 -11.80
N LEU A 125 8.13 4.36 -10.56
CA LEU A 125 9.32 4.36 -9.70
C LEU A 125 9.86 2.95 -9.51
N ASN A 126 9.00 2.00 -9.14
CA ASN A 126 9.38 0.61 -8.86
C ASN A 126 10.00 -0.08 -10.09
N ARG A 127 9.53 0.21 -11.31
CA ARG A 127 10.10 -0.33 -12.55
C ARG A 127 11.47 0.25 -12.91
N ASN A 128 11.78 1.45 -12.41
CA ASN A 128 13.03 2.16 -12.69
C ASN A 128 14.05 2.07 -11.53
N MET A 129 13.76 1.25 -10.50
CA MET A 129 14.67 1.01 -9.39
C MET A 129 15.97 0.40 -9.87
N GLN A 130 17.09 0.90 -9.34
CA GLN A 130 18.42 0.35 -9.57
C GLN A 130 18.87 -0.49 -8.38
N ILE A 131 19.92 -1.26 -8.56
CA ILE A 131 20.50 -2.04 -7.46
C ILE A 131 20.91 -1.11 -6.31
N GLY A 132 20.43 -1.41 -5.11
CA GLY A 132 20.68 -0.59 -3.92
C GLY A 132 19.65 0.52 -3.69
N ASP A 133 18.67 0.67 -4.58
CA ASP A 133 17.56 1.59 -4.38
C ASP A 133 16.49 0.98 -3.47
N LYS A 134 15.84 1.84 -2.68
CA LYS A 134 14.73 1.50 -1.80
C LYS A 134 13.68 2.61 -1.84
N ILE A 135 12.41 2.23 -1.91
CA ILE A 135 11.27 3.15 -1.81
C ILE A 135 10.65 3.00 -0.44
N THR A 136 10.45 4.10 0.24
CA THR A 136 9.74 4.22 1.52
C THR A 136 8.79 5.40 1.43
N TYR A 137 7.93 5.63 2.43
CA TYR A 137 7.17 6.86 2.58
C TYR A 137 7.56 7.55 3.89
N PHE A 138 7.41 8.87 3.96
CA PHE A 138 7.65 9.62 5.20
C PHE A 138 6.32 10.05 5.82
N GLN A 139 6.23 9.96 7.14
CA GLN A 139 5.09 10.47 7.89
C GLN A 139 5.55 11.04 9.23
N GLY A 140 5.57 12.37 9.31
CA GLY A 140 5.70 13.15 10.52
C GLY A 140 4.38 13.85 10.85
N ASN A 141 4.41 15.18 11.02
CA ASN A 141 3.18 15.98 11.09
C ASN A 141 2.50 16.08 9.72
N ASN A 142 3.30 16.07 8.65
CA ASN A 142 2.86 15.99 7.27
C ASN A 142 3.44 14.72 6.62
N GLU A 143 2.85 14.29 5.51
CA GLU A 143 3.25 13.10 4.78
C GLU A 143 4.06 13.49 3.55
N CYS A 144 5.05 12.65 3.17
CA CYS A 144 5.65 12.63 1.84
C CYS A 144 5.47 11.22 1.26
N ASP A 145 4.88 11.13 0.07
CA ASP A 145 4.44 9.86 -0.51
C ASP A 145 5.58 8.92 -0.81
N PHE A 146 6.69 9.44 -1.35
CA PHE A 146 7.85 8.61 -1.65
C PHE A 146 9.15 9.25 -1.23
N VAL A 147 9.95 8.47 -0.51
CA VAL A 147 11.34 8.74 -0.15
C VAL A 147 12.18 7.68 -0.84
N ILE A 148 12.96 8.08 -1.84
CA ILE A 148 13.85 7.19 -2.58
C ILE A 148 15.22 7.26 -1.95
N GLN A 149 15.74 6.10 -1.55
CA GLN A 149 17.07 5.94 -1.00
C GLN A 149 17.93 5.14 -1.96
N ARG A 150 19.22 5.45 -2.00
CA ARG A 150 20.26 4.62 -2.62
C ARG A 150 21.37 4.41 -1.63
N MET A 151 21.66 3.14 -1.29
CA MET A 151 22.66 2.80 -0.26
C MET A 151 22.49 3.63 1.01
N ASP A 152 21.23 3.66 1.53
CA ASP A 152 20.82 4.39 2.74
C ASP A 152 20.89 5.93 2.68
N VAL A 153 21.24 6.51 1.53
CA VAL A 153 21.20 7.96 1.30
C VAL A 153 19.88 8.33 0.61
N VAL A 154 19.15 9.30 1.15
CA VAL A 154 17.96 9.85 0.49
C VAL A 154 18.41 10.65 -0.74
N ILE A 155 18.01 10.21 -1.92
CA ILE A 155 18.35 10.81 -3.21
C ILE A 155 17.22 11.59 -3.84
N GLN A 156 15.96 11.28 -3.47
CA GLN A 156 14.78 11.94 -4.02
C GLN A 156 13.60 11.87 -3.06
N LEU A 157 12.81 12.95 -3.04
CA LEU A 157 11.52 13.05 -2.35
C LEU A 157 10.45 13.38 -3.39
N ILE A 158 9.34 12.66 -3.34
CA ILE A 158 8.25 12.84 -4.30
C ILE A 158 6.93 12.93 -3.54
N GLN A 159 6.15 13.95 -3.87
CA GLN A 159 4.78 14.13 -3.44
C GLN A 159 3.87 14.07 -4.65
N VAL A 160 2.75 13.36 -4.54
CA VAL A 160 1.79 13.15 -5.62
C VAL A 160 0.48 13.82 -5.25
N CYS A 161 0.02 14.73 -6.08
CA CYS A 161 -1.26 15.41 -5.88
C CYS A 161 -2.04 15.43 -7.19
N TRP A 162 -3.32 15.07 -7.14
CA TRP A 162 -4.20 15.09 -8.31
C TRP A 162 -4.55 16.51 -8.75
N ASP A 163 -4.80 17.38 -7.79
CA ASP A 163 -5.15 18.77 -8.04
C ASP A 163 -4.47 19.71 -7.02
N ILE A 164 -3.70 20.65 -7.52
CA ILE A 164 -2.97 21.66 -6.74
C ILE A 164 -3.53 23.06 -6.95
N SER A 165 -4.72 23.20 -7.56
CA SER A 165 -5.35 24.51 -7.81
C SER A 165 -5.68 25.27 -6.52
N GLU A 166 -5.98 24.53 -5.44
CA GLU A 166 -6.23 25.13 -4.14
C GLU A 166 -4.92 25.41 -3.41
N HIS A 167 -4.75 26.67 -2.98
CA HIS A 167 -3.55 27.14 -2.29
C HIS A 167 -3.23 26.37 -0.99
N ASP A 168 -4.26 25.99 -0.23
CA ASP A 168 -4.07 25.24 1.00
C ASP A 168 -3.62 23.80 0.74
N THR A 169 -4.10 23.18 -0.32
CA THR A 169 -3.62 21.88 -0.79
C THR A 169 -2.16 21.97 -1.17
N LEU A 170 -1.76 22.90 -2.03
CA LEU A 170 -0.37 23.10 -2.42
C LEU A 170 0.54 23.33 -1.20
N LYS A 171 0.13 24.17 -0.24
CA LYS A 171 0.89 24.41 0.99
C LYS A 171 1.09 23.15 1.82
N ARG A 172 0.06 22.32 1.94
CA ARG A 172 0.14 21.05 2.68
C ARG A 172 1.13 20.09 2.03
N GLU A 173 1.04 19.91 0.72
CA GLU A 173 1.91 19.03 -0.04
C GLU A 173 3.40 19.48 0.05
N VAL A 174 3.66 20.78 -0.10
CA VAL A 174 5.00 21.34 0.04
C VAL A 174 5.54 21.19 1.46
N LYS A 175 4.70 21.34 2.50
CA LYS A 175 5.13 21.09 3.89
C LYS A 175 5.59 19.64 4.11
N GLY A 176 4.91 18.66 3.51
CA GLY A 176 5.32 17.25 3.57
C GLY A 176 6.72 17.04 3.02
N LEU A 177 7.02 17.59 1.85
CA LEU A 177 8.36 17.55 1.23
C LEU A 177 9.42 18.24 2.10
N LEU A 178 9.12 19.44 2.62
CA LEU A 178 10.05 20.19 3.48
C LEU A 178 10.31 19.49 4.82
N GLU A 179 9.32 18.80 5.39
CA GLU A 179 9.51 18.01 6.60
C GLU A 179 10.37 16.78 6.32
N ALA A 180 10.07 16.06 5.24
CA ALA A 180 10.83 14.91 4.80
C ALA A 180 12.29 15.26 4.41
N SER A 181 12.57 16.47 3.94
CA SER A 181 13.94 16.89 3.55
C SER A 181 14.90 17.07 4.75
N LYS A 182 14.39 17.03 5.98
CA LYS A 182 15.18 17.18 7.22
C LYS A 182 15.67 15.84 7.79
N VAL A 183 15.28 14.72 7.20
CA VAL A 183 15.59 13.37 7.70
C VAL A 183 16.76 12.71 7.00
#